data_4536b6bc79a4c123f267f202658c2b8d
#
_entry.id   4536b6bc79a4c123f267f202658c2b8d
#
_cell.length_a   1.000
_cell.length_b   1.000
_cell.length_c   1.000
_cell.angle_alpha   90.00
_cell.angle_beta   90.00
_cell.angle_gamma   90.00
#
_symmetry.space_group_name_H-M   'P 1'
#
loop_
_entity.id
_entity.type
_entity.pdbx_description
1 polymer ?
#
loop_
_entity_poly.entity_id
_entity_poly.type
_entity_poly.pdbx_seq_one_letter_code
_entity_poly.pdbx_strand_id
1 'polypeptide(L)'
;MFPLLGYEASQNIIVKILNNLYIQIIFFEIKLNMFINNLPDKIAVFPLSNAVFFPKTVLPLNIFEKRYIQLVDDCMKEHRLFGMIQPKSKQDKKNEVYEVGCLGKITSFNETQDKRYLIGLTGMIRFRIHKELYTKKLYREFKVDYSDFSNDLSDKTFDKQN
;
A
#
# COMPACT_ATOMS: atom_id res chain seq x y z
N MET A 1 37.13 -28.51 -41.15
CA MET A 1 36.26 -27.34 -41.40
C MET A 1 34.93 -27.63 -40.72
N PHE A 2 34.78 -27.30 -39.41
CA PHE A 2 33.55 -27.54 -38.63
C PHE A 2 32.70 -26.27 -38.62
N PRO A 3 31.39 -26.36 -38.66
CA PRO A 3 30.52 -25.25 -39.06
C PRO A 3 30.28 -24.25 -37.91
N LEU A 4 30.45 -22.99 -38.22
CA LEU A 4 30.05 -21.80 -37.46
C LEU A 4 28.54 -21.65 -37.24
N LEU A 5 27.73 -22.59 -37.78
CA LEU A 5 26.26 -22.55 -37.73
C LEU A 5 25.65 -22.68 -36.31
N GLY A 6 26.37 -23.27 -35.35
CA GLY A 6 25.88 -23.40 -33.98
C GLY A 6 25.98 -22.11 -33.14
N TYR A 7 26.98 -21.28 -33.44
CA TYR A 7 27.24 -20.04 -32.67
C TYR A 7 26.24 -18.95 -33.01
N GLU A 8 25.89 -18.76 -34.29
CA GLU A 8 24.89 -17.75 -34.69
C GLU A 8 23.48 -18.12 -34.24
N ALA A 9 23.14 -19.40 -34.24
CA ALA A 9 21.83 -19.85 -33.72
C ALA A 9 21.69 -19.59 -32.21
N SER A 10 22.76 -19.84 -31.48
CA SER A 10 22.80 -19.56 -30.00
C SER A 10 22.68 -18.08 -29.70
N GLN A 11 23.34 -17.22 -30.44
CA GLN A 11 23.27 -15.76 -30.30
C GLN A 11 21.84 -15.26 -30.59
N ASN A 12 21.20 -15.74 -31.61
CA ASN A 12 19.84 -15.38 -31.97
C ASN A 12 18.81 -15.81 -30.90
N ILE A 13 19.03 -16.95 -30.24
CA ILE A 13 18.17 -17.42 -29.15
C ILE A 13 18.36 -16.55 -27.91
N ILE A 14 19.60 -16.22 -27.54
CA ILE A 14 19.93 -15.36 -26.40
C ILE A 14 19.31 -13.97 -26.61
N VAL A 15 19.46 -13.37 -27.77
CA VAL A 15 18.88 -12.06 -28.09
C VAL A 15 17.35 -12.08 -27.99
N LYS A 16 16.68 -13.15 -28.46
CA LYS A 16 15.22 -13.30 -28.31
C LYS A 16 14.79 -13.43 -26.87
N ILE A 17 15.53 -14.16 -26.04
CA ILE A 17 15.24 -14.31 -24.59
C ILE A 17 15.41 -12.97 -23.90
N LEU A 18 16.50 -12.26 -24.15
CA LEU A 18 16.76 -10.95 -23.57
C LEU A 18 15.71 -9.90 -23.96
N ASN A 19 15.31 -9.87 -25.22
CA ASN A 19 14.25 -8.99 -25.69
C ASN A 19 12.90 -9.33 -25.05
N ASN A 20 12.58 -10.61 -24.86
CA ASN A 20 11.35 -11.02 -24.19
C ASN A 20 11.36 -10.60 -22.71
N LEU A 21 12.47 -10.81 -22.00
CA LEU A 21 12.66 -10.35 -20.61
C LEU A 21 12.56 -8.83 -20.50
N TYR A 22 13.17 -8.09 -21.42
CA TYR A 22 13.12 -6.62 -21.45
C TYR A 22 11.68 -6.11 -21.66
N ILE A 23 10.94 -6.72 -22.57
CA ILE A 23 9.52 -6.41 -22.78
C ILE A 23 8.70 -6.70 -21.53
N GLN A 24 8.92 -7.83 -20.85
CA GLN A 24 8.22 -8.17 -19.61
C GLN A 24 8.49 -7.16 -18.50
N ILE A 25 9.74 -6.71 -18.35
CA ILE A 25 10.12 -5.68 -17.39
C ILE A 25 9.42 -4.35 -17.69
N ILE A 26 9.42 -3.91 -18.95
CA ILE A 26 8.73 -2.67 -19.35
C ILE A 26 7.22 -2.76 -19.08
N PHE A 27 6.57 -3.87 -19.43
CA PHE A 27 5.15 -4.07 -19.15
C PHE A 27 4.86 -4.05 -17.65
N PHE A 28 5.75 -4.66 -16.85
CA PHE A 28 5.62 -4.62 -15.38
C PHE A 28 5.72 -3.20 -14.84
N GLU A 29 6.72 -2.42 -15.28
CA GLU A 29 6.90 -1.02 -14.86
C GLU A 29 5.72 -0.13 -15.28
N ILE A 30 5.21 -0.29 -16.49
CA ILE A 30 4.02 0.44 -16.95
C ILE A 30 2.81 0.10 -16.08
N LYS A 31 2.56 -1.18 -15.81
CA LYS A 31 1.44 -1.64 -14.98
C LYS A 31 1.56 -1.14 -13.55
N LEU A 32 2.76 -1.14 -13.00
CA LEU A 32 3.07 -0.63 -11.68
C LEU A 32 2.79 0.87 -11.57
N ASN A 33 3.28 1.65 -12.53
CA ASN A 33 3.05 3.09 -12.60
C ASN A 33 1.55 3.41 -12.79
N MET A 34 0.84 2.69 -13.63
CA MET A 34 -0.61 2.84 -13.77
C MET A 34 -1.35 2.54 -12.46
N PHE A 35 -0.92 1.52 -11.71
CA PHE A 35 -1.54 1.20 -10.43
C PHE A 35 -1.30 2.31 -9.41
N ILE A 36 -0.05 2.79 -9.26
CA ILE A 36 0.31 3.89 -8.32
C ILE A 36 -0.46 5.17 -8.66
N ASN A 37 -0.55 5.53 -9.94
CA ASN A 37 -1.26 6.73 -10.39
C ASN A 37 -2.78 6.66 -10.17
N ASN A 38 -3.34 5.45 -9.97
CA ASN A 38 -4.75 5.25 -9.64
C ASN A 38 -5.02 5.21 -8.13
N LEU A 39 -3.98 5.26 -7.28
CA LEU A 39 -4.17 5.39 -5.85
C LEU A 39 -4.56 6.82 -5.48
N PRO A 40 -5.42 7.01 -4.46
CA PRO A 40 -5.82 8.34 -4.02
C PRO A 40 -4.62 9.08 -3.39
N ASP A 41 -4.33 10.29 -3.84
CA ASP A 41 -3.31 11.18 -3.25
C ASP A 41 -3.80 11.87 -1.98
N LYS A 42 -5.10 11.79 -1.69
CA LYS A 42 -5.77 12.22 -0.47
C LYS A 42 -6.40 11.02 0.22
N ILE A 43 -5.99 10.75 1.44
CA ILE A 43 -6.49 9.60 2.21
C ILE A 43 -6.92 9.98 3.61
N ALA A 44 -7.94 9.28 4.12
CA ALA A 44 -8.25 9.21 5.54
C ALA A 44 -7.13 8.46 6.27
N VAL A 45 -6.78 8.89 7.47
CA VAL A 45 -5.69 8.26 8.23
C VAL A 45 -6.16 7.89 9.63
N PHE A 46 -5.83 6.67 10.02
CA PHE A 46 -6.06 6.11 11.36
C PHE A 46 -4.73 6.06 12.12
N PRO A 47 -4.49 6.97 13.08
CA PRO A 47 -3.35 6.87 13.97
C PRO A 47 -3.55 5.75 14.98
N LEU A 48 -2.68 4.74 14.97
CA LEU A 48 -2.72 3.64 15.91
C LEU A 48 -1.36 3.45 16.58
N SER A 49 -1.33 3.60 17.90
CA SER A 49 -0.15 3.30 18.72
C SER A 49 -0.02 1.79 18.95
N ASN A 50 1.22 1.31 19.05
CA ASN A 50 1.56 -0.08 19.41
C ASN A 50 1.17 -1.14 18.36
N ALA A 51 0.84 -0.74 17.13
CA ALA A 51 0.66 -1.66 16.01
C ALA A 51 1.56 -1.24 14.85
N VAL A 52 2.23 -2.21 14.27
CA VAL A 52 3.01 -2.03 13.04
C VAL A 52 2.24 -2.68 11.91
N PHE A 53 2.05 -1.95 10.82
CA PHE A 53 1.28 -2.41 9.69
C PHE A 53 2.10 -2.31 8.41
N PHE A 54 2.22 -3.41 7.69
CA PHE A 54 3.05 -3.53 6.50
C PHE A 54 2.24 -3.97 5.27
N PRO A 55 2.73 -3.70 4.06
CA PRO A 55 2.20 -4.30 2.85
C PRO A 55 2.10 -5.83 2.95
N LYS A 56 1.07 -6.39 2.33
CA LYS A 56 0.80 -7.84 2.29
C LYS A 56 0.48 -8.49 3.65
N THR A 57 0.29 -7.71 4.71
CA THR A 57 -0.19 -8.21 6.01
C THR A 57 -1.65 -7.88 6.22
N VAL A 58 -2.33 -8.65 7.07
CA VAL A 58 -3.71 -8.38 7.47
C VAL A 58 -3.75 -7.97 8.93
N LEU A 59 -4.35 -6.82 9.22
CA LEU A 59 -4.53 -6.30 10.57
C LEU A 59 -6.02 -6.37 10.94
N PRO A 60 -6.42 -7.18 11.92
CA PRO A 60 -7.77 -7.15 12.45
C PRO A 60 -7.95 -5.91 13.34
N LEU A 61 -9.03 -5.17 13.13
CA LEU A 61 -9.37 -3.97 13.90
C LEU A 61 -10.77 -4.07 14.46
N ASN A 62 -10.93 -3.64 15.71
CA ASN A 62 -12.22 -3.45 16.38
C ASN A 62 -12.45 -1.94 16.53
N ILE A 63 -13.35 -1.40 15.72
CA ILE A 63 -13.63 0.02 15.61
C ILE A 63 -14.87 0.37 16.43
N PHE A 64 -14.73 1.26 17.39
CA PHE A 64 -15.81 1.71 18.28
C PHE A 64 -15.83 3.22 18.53
N GLU A 65 -14.73 3.92 18.26
CA GLU A 65 -14.69 5.37 18.39
C GLU A 65 -15.46 6.04 17.24
N LYS A 66 -16.33 7.01 17.54
CA LYS A 66 -17.19 7.70 16.57
C LYS A 66 -16.42 8.22 15.35
N ARG A 67 -15.21 8.78 15.57
CA ARG A 67 -14.38 9.30 14.48
C ARG A 67 -13.94 8.23 13.50
N TYR A 68 -13.69 7.02 13.98
CA TYR A 68 -13.25 5.91 13.14
C TYR A 68 -14.41 5.10 12.57
N ILE A 69 -15.56 5.08 13.22
CA ILE A 69 -16.82 4.62 12.61
C ILE A 69 -17.11 5.47 11.37
N GLN A 70 -17.07 6.82 11.49
CA GLN A 70 -17.25 7.72 10.35
C GLN A 70 -16.20 7.47 9.25
N LEU A 71 -14.93 7.26 9.62
CA LEU A 71 -13.86 6.96 8.67
C LEU A 71 -14.18 5.72 7.86
N VAL A 72 -14.57 4.63 8.53
CA VAL A 72 -14.91 3.36 7.87
C VAL A 72 -16.14 3.53 6.99
N ASP A 73 -17.21 4.19 7.47
CA ASP A 73 -18.42 4.45 6.70
C ASP A 73 -18.14 5.21 5.39
N ASP A 74 -17.29 6.23 5.47
CA ASP A 74 -16.92 7.02 4.29
C ASP A 74 -16.04 6.21 3.34
N CYS A 75 -15.06 5.47 3.85
CA CYS A 75 -14.22 4.61 3.02
C CYS A 75 -15.00 3.49 2.32
N MET A 76 -16.03 2.93 2.99
CA MET A 76 -16.87 1.87 2.40
C MET A 76 -17.71 2.37 1.22
N LYS A 77 -18.05 3.66 1.16
CA LYS A 77 -18.76 4.30 0.04
C LYS A 77 -17.87 4.54 -1.19
N GLU A 78 -16.55 4.54 -0.99
CA GLU A 78 -15.57 4.84 -2.06
C GLU A 78 -14.74 3.58 -2.41
N HIS A 79 -13.45 3.61 -2.14
CA HIS A 79 -12.50 2.57 -2.55
C HIS A 79 -12.13 1.56 -1.46
N ARG A 80 -12.70 1.72 -0.26
CA ARG A 80 -12.40 0.93 0.95
C ARG A 80 -10.94 1.06 1.40
N LEU A 81 -10.33 2.23 1.16
CA LEU A 81 -8.92 2.49 1.43
C LEU A 81 -8.77 3.53 2.53
N PHE A 82 -7.87 3.27 3.48
CA PHE A 82 -7.39 4.28 4.43
C PHE A 82 -5.97 3.96 4.89
N GLY A 83 -5.27 4.98 5.37
CA GLY A 83 -3.90 4.87 5.84
C GLY A 83 -3.82 4.54 7.34
N MET A 84 -2.94 3.62 7.71
CA MET A 84 -2.50 3.40 9.08
C MET A 84 -1.19 4.12 9.31
N ILE A 85 -1.07 4.81 10.45
CA ILE A 85 0.15 5.52 10.81
C ILE A 85 0.39 5.46 12.33
N GLN A 86 1.63 5.56 12.76
CA GLN A 86 1.93 5.64 14.18
C GLN A 86 2.00 7.10 14.66
N PRO A 87 1.42 7.44 15.82
CA PRO A 87 1.67 8.70 16.48
C PRO A 87 3.10 8.75 17.03
N LYS A 88 3.75 9.92 16.99
CA LYS A 88 5.14 10.09 17.49
C LYS A 88 5.24 9.92 19.00
N SER A 89 4.30 10.45 19.74
CA SER A 89 4.26 10.33 21.20
C SER A 89 2.83 10.44 21.71
N LYS A 90 2.52 9.70 22.80
CA LYS A 90 1.26 9.87 23.53
C LYS A 90 1.23 11.16 24.38
N GLN A 91 2.39 11.76 24.64
CA GLN A 91 2.54 12.92 25.52
C GLN A 91 2.56 14.26 24.76
N ASP A 92 2.73 14.21 23.44
CA ASP A 92 2.74 15.44 22.63
C ASP A 92 1.33 15.98 22.45
N LYS A 93 1.11 17.19 22.98
CA LYS A 93 -0.14 17.95 22.83
C LYS A 93 -0.50 18.23 21.36
N LYS A 94 0.43 18.04 20.43
CA LYS A 94 0.26 18.31 18.99
C LYS A 94 -0.31 17.13 18.19
N ASN A 95 -0.49 15.95 18.80
CA ASN A 95 -0.95 14.74 18.09
C ASN A 95 -0.15 14.45 16.80
N GLU A 96 1.16 14.67 16.82
CA GLU A 96 2.04 14.45 15.67
C GLU A 96 2.09 12.97 15.30
N VAL A 97 2.17 12.70 14.01
CA VAL A 97 2.34 11.35 13.47
C VAL A 97 3.69 11.22 12.77
N TYR A 98 4.17 9.99 12.58
CA TYR A 98 5.34 9.75 11.75
C TYR A 98 5.03 10.11 10.30
N GLU A 99 6.08 10.30 9.48
CA GLU A 99 5.92 10.72 8.09
C GLU A 99 5.50 9.57 7.17
N VAL A 100 5.83 8.34 7.55
CA VAL A 100 5.57 7.14 6.75
C VAL A 100 4.51 6.29 7.41
N GLY A 101 3.49 5.93 6.63
CA GLY A 101 2.44 5.00 7.00
C GLY A 101 2.25 3.93 5.94
N CYS A 102 1.22 3.10 6.11
CA CYS A 102 0.84 2.08 5.14
C CYS A 102 -0.64 2.21 4.77
N LEU A 103 -0.92 2.27 3.48
CA LEU A 103 -2.26 2.23 2.93
C LEU A 103 -2.80 0.81 3.04
N GLY A 104 -4.01 0.67 3.56
CA GLY A 104 -4.70 -0.59 3.66
C GLY A 104 -6.05 -0.57 2.97
N LYS A 105 -6.50 -1.75 2.53
CA LYS A 105 -7.83 -1.99 1.97
C LYS A 105 -8.66 -2.81 2.94
N ILE A 106 -9.89 -2.38 3.20
CA ILE A 106 -10.85 -3.17 3.98
C ILE A 106 -11.24 -4.40 3.15
N THR A 107 -10.84 -5.58 3.62
CA THR A 107 -11.07 -6.87 2.94
C THR A 107 -12.14 -7.71 3.62
N SER A 108 -12.42 -7.44 4.90
CA SER A 108 -13.56 -8.01 5.62
C SER A 108 -14.23 -6.95 6.48
N PHE A 109 -15.54 -7.05 6.65
CA PHE A 109 -16.33 -6.13 7.44
C PHE A 109 -17.48 -6.90 8.10
N ASN A 110 -17.65 -6.68 9.39
CA ASN A 110 -18.78 -7.18 10.17
C ASN A 110 -19.19 -6.13 11.21
N GLU A 111 -20.47 -5.81 11.27
CA GLU A 111 -21.04 -4.96 12.31
C GLU A 111 -21.58 -5.84 13.45
N THR A 112 -21.16 -5.52 14.67
CA THR A 112 -21.61 -6.22 15.87
C THR A 112 -22.93 -5.65 16.39
N GLN A 113 -23.63 -6.40 17.25
CA GLN A 113 -24.92 -5.96 17.84
C GLN A 113 -24.79 -4.66 18.64
N ASP A 114 -23.64 -4.41 19.24
CA ASP A 114 -23.30 -3.18 19.98
C ASP A 114 -22.74 -2.06 19.07
N LYS A 115 -22.93 -2.17 17.75
CA LYS A 115 -22.58 -1.19 16.73
C LYS A 115 -21.08 -0.86 16.63
N ARG A 116 -20.23 -1.82 16.93
CA ARG A 116 -18.81 -1.77 16.60
C ARG A 116 -18.58 -2.40 15.25
N TYR A 117 -17.48 -2.01 14.59
CA TYR A 117 -17.06 -2.64 13.34
C TYR A 117 -15.84 -3.53 13.57
N LEU A 118 -15.97 -4.80 13.23
CA LEU A 118 -14.85 -5.72 13.13
C LEU A 118 -14.43 -5.77 11.67
N ILE A 119 -13.23 -5.28 11.38
CA ILE A 119 -12.72 -5.21 10.02
C ILE A 119 -11.37 -5.92 9.89
N GLY A 120 -11.12 -6.51 8.72
CA GLY A 120 -9.80 -6.92 8.29
C GLY A 120 -9.24 -5.88 7.34
N LEU A 121 -8.11 -5.29 7.69
CA LEU A 121 -7.40 -4.34 6.85
C LEU A 121 -6.18 -5.01 6.24
N THR A 122 -6.13 -5.12 4.91
CA THR A 122 -4.99 -5.69 4.18
C THR A 122 -4.07 -4.59 3.70
N GLY A 123 -2.80 -4.64 4.10
CA GLY A 123 -1.77 -3.68 3.69
C GLY A 123 -1.44 -3.78 2.21
N MET A 124 -1.36 -2.64 1.55
CA MET A 124 -1.12 -2.54 0.11
C MET A 124 0.26 -1.96 -0.19
N ILE A 125 0.51 -0.73 0.22
CA ILE A 125 1.70 0.02 -0.10
C ILE A 125 1.97 1.05 0.99
N ARG A 126 3.22 1.34 1.30
CA ARG A 126 3.58 2.47 2.16
C ARG A 126 3.33 3.79 1.46
N PHE A 127 3.13 4.82 2.24
CA PHE A 127 3.01 6.20 1.76
C PHE A 127 3.84 7.14 2.62
N ARG A 128 4.22 8.28 2.05
CA ARG A 128 4.80 9.42 2.77
C ARG A 128 3.78 10.55 2.85
N ILE A 129 3.61 11.13 4.04
CA ILE A 129 2.77 12.30 4.25
C ILE A 129 3.46 13.54 3.67
N HIS A 130 2.71 14.32 2.89
CA HIS A 130 3.11 15.67 2.50
C HIS A 130 2.57 16.74 3.44
N LYS A 131 1.25 16.71 3.67
CA LYS A 131 0.59 17.66 4.57
C LYS A 131 -0.74 17.13 5.07
N GLU A 132 -1.13 17.56 6.26
CA GLU A 132 -2.47 17.39 6.78
C GLU A 132 -3.45 18.33 6.08
N LEU A 133 -4.64 17.84 5.80
CA LEU A 133 -5.70 18.61 5.15
C LEU A 133 -6.72 19.02 6.19
N TYR A 134 -7.14 20.29 6.14
CA TYR A 134 -8.25 20.75 6.97
C TYR A 134 -9.56 20.15 6.46
N THR A 135 -10.31 19.51 7.35
CA THR A 135 -11.59 18.88 7.03
C THR A 135 -12.60 19.09 8.17
N LYS A 136 -13.90 19.05 7.85
CA LYS A 136 -14.99 19.03 8.85
C LYS A 136 -15.29 17.63 9.39
N LYS A 137 -14.59 16.60 8.92
CA LYS A 137 -14.76 15.22 9.36
C LYS A 137 -14.18 15.01 10.75
N LEU A 138 -14.65 13.99 11.46
CA LEU A 138 -14.14 13.67 12.81
C LEU A 138 -12.76 13.02 12.79
N TYR A 139 -12.29 12.56 11.63
CA TYR A 139 -11.00 11.93 11.41
C TYR A 139 -10.08 12.82 10.57
N ARG A 140 -8.80 12.48 10.56
CA ARG A 140 -7.75 13.24 9.87
C ARG A 140 -7.62 12.77 8.42
N GLU A 141 -7.36 13.71 7.52
CA GLU A 141 -7.05 13.44 6.12
C GLU A 141 -5.69 14.05 5.77
N PHE A 142 -4.93 13.35 4.92
CA PHE A 142 -3.61 13.79 4.50
C PHE A 142 -3.45 13.69 3.00
N LYS A 143 -2.69 14.63 2.44
CA LYS A 143 -2.11 14.47 1.12
C LYS A 143 -0.86 13.63 1.24
N VAL A 144 -0.74 12.60 0.38
CA VAL A 144 0.31 11.58 0.46
C VAL A 144 0.93 11.31 -0.90
N ASP A 145 2.09 10.65 -0.88
CA ASP A 145 2.80 10.15 -2.06
C ASP A 145 3.27 8.72 -1.84
N TYR A 146 3.30 7.94 -2.91
CA TYR A 146 3.65 6.52 -2.92
C TYR A 146 4.94 6.22 -3.69
N SER A 147 5.52 7.20 -4.36
CA SER A 147 6.63 7.03 -5.31
C SER A 147 7.85 6.35 -4.70
N ASP A 148 8.18 6.67 -3.45
CA ASP A 148 9.31 6.08 -2.71
C ASP A 148 9.13 4.57 -2.43
N PHE A 149 7.91 4.03 -2.58
CA PHE A 149 7.52 2.71 -2.10
C PHE A 149 7.00 1.77 -3.19
N SER A 150 7.29 2.06 -4.45
CA SER A 150 6.87 1.25 -5.60
C SER A 150 7.28 -0.23 -5.47
N ASN A 151 8.41 -0.50 -4.82
CA ASN A 151 8.90 -1.85 -4.56
C ASN A 151 7.98 -2.70 -3.64
N ASP A 152 7.10 -2.08 -2.85
CA ASP A 152 6.14 -2.80 -2.01
C ASP A 152 5.13 -3.62 -2.82
N LEU A 153 4.91 -3.23 -4.06
CA LEU A 153 3.99 -3.88 -5.01
C LEU A 153 4.66 -5.01 -5.79
N SER A 154 5.99 -5.13 -5.74
CA SER A 154 6.70 -6.20 -6.42
C SER A 154 6.50 -7.54 -5.69
N ASP A 155 6.34 -8.63 -6.45
CA ASP A 155 6.25 -9.99 -5.92
C ASP A 155 7.62 -10.61 -5.61
N LYS A 156 8.62 -9.81 -5.25
CA LYS A 156 9.89 -10.36 -4.78
C LYS A 156 9.63 -11.18 -3.53
N THR A 157 9.48 -12.48 -3.70
CA THR A 157 9.63 -13.45 -2.61
C THR A 157 11.02 -13.21 -2.05
N PHE A 158 11.10 -12.92 -0.76
CA PHE A 158 12.38 -12.97 -0.05
C PHE A 158 12.85 -14.42 -0.13
N ASP A 159 13.84 -14.69 -0.97
CA ASP A 159 14.59 -15.93 -0.87
C ASP A 159 15.13 -15.97 0.57
N LYS A 160 14.58 -16.90 1.35
CA LYS A 160 15.16 -17.26 2.63
C LYS A 160 16.51 -17.89 2.31
N GLN A 161 17.55 -17.08 2.29
CA GLN A 161 18.90 -17.63 2.38
C GLN A 161 19.01 -18.28 3.76
N ASN A 162 19.12 -19.62 3.72
CA ASN A 162 19.51 -20.46 4.85
C ASN A 162 20.89 -20.07 5.37
#